data_67cf5cfa94ae3c9ff04cfdc3896e2311
#
_entry.id   67cf5cfa94ae3c9ff04cfdc3896e2311
#
_cell.length_a   1.000
_cell.length_b   1.000
_cell.length_c   1.000
_cell.angle_alpha   90.00
_cell.angle_beta   90.00
_cell.angle_gamma   90.00
#
_symmetry.space_group_name_H-M   'P 1'
#
loop_
_entity.id
_entity.type
_entity.pdbx_description
1 polymer ?
#
loop_
_entity_poly.entity_id
_entity_poly.type
_entity_poly.pdbx_seq_one_letter_code
_entity_poly.pdbx_strand_id
1 'polypeptide(L)'
;SAGKLVTVDAGGEALGELELREEVLDLSAAGRYLAVLYTDRCVIYSSALQEYASLVGTDGIRAVLQRADGSALLLGAEEARLFVP
;
A
#
# COMPACT_ATOMS: atom_id res chain seq x y z
N SER A 1 2.14 6.19 -14.30
CA SER A 1 2.58 5.08 -15.14
C SER A 1 1.82 3.81 -14.81
N ALA A 2 1.64 2.95 -15.78
CA ALA A 2 0.98 1.67 -15.61
C ALA A 2 2.02 0.60 -15.26
N GLY A 3 1.63 -0.33 -14.43
CA GLY A 3 2.49 -1.42 -14.04
C GLY A 3 1.68 -2.57 -13.47
N LYS A 4 2.36 -3.61 -13.05
CA LYS A 4 1.72 -4.79 -12.49
C LYS A 4 2.48 -5.22 -11.25
N LEU A 5 1.75 -5.47 -10.17
CA LEU A 5 2.28 -5.98 -8.92
C LEU A 5 1.91 -7.44 -8.80
N VAL A 6 2.88 -8.28 -8.46
CA VAL A 6 2.66 -9.71 -8.26
C VAL A 6 3.30 -10.08 -6.92
N THR A 7 2.54 -10.76 -6.07
CA THR A 7 3.10 -11.35 -4.85
C THR A 7 3.33 -12.83 -5.08
N VAL A 8 4.45 -13.32 -4.55
CA VAL A 8 4.82 -14.73 -4.70
C VAL A 8 5.16 -15.31 -3.33
N ASP A 9 4.97 -16.62 -3.19
CA ASP A 9 5.39 -17.33 -1.99
C ASP A 9 6.87 -17.74 -2.08
N ALA A 10 7.36 -18.42 -1.07
CA ALA A 10 8.75 -18.85 -1.02
C ALA A 10 9.10 -19.84 -2.14
N GLY A 11 8.12 -20.54 -2.70
CA GLY A 11 8.32 -21.46 -3.82
C GLY A 11 8.19 -20.79 -5.19
N GLY A 12 7.92 -19.50 -5.23
CA GLY A 12 7.77 -18.76 -6.48
C GLY A 12 6.39 -18.79 -7.09
N GLU A 13 5.40 -19.38 -6.41
CA GLU A 13 4.03 -19.36 -6.88
C GLU A 13 3.35 -18.03 -6.62
N ALA A 14 2.60 -17.54 -7.59
CA ALA A 14 1.89 -16.27 -7.44
C ALA A 14 0.77 -16.38 -6.42
N LEU A 15 0.76 -15.47 -5.45
CA LEU A 15 -0.30 -15.36 -4.45
C LEU A 15 -1.39 -14.39 -4.90
N GLY A 16 -1.01 -13.37 -5.66
CA GLY A 16 -1.96 -12.39 -6.17
C GLY A 16 -1.34 -11.49 -7.22
N GLU A 17 -2.21 -10.79 -7.95
CA GLU A 17 -1.81 -9.84 -8.97
C GLU A 17 -2.64 -8.57 -8.85
N LEU A 18 -2.02 -7.44 -9.15
CA LEU A 18 -2.68 -6.14 -9.14
C LEU A 18 -2.16 -5.30 -10.30
N GLU A 19 -3.06 -4.85 -11.17
CA GLU A 19 -2.69 -3.91 -12.20
C GLU A 19 -2.71 -2.49 -11.63
N LEU A 20 -1.61 -1.78 -11.81
CA LEU A 20 -1.46 -0.41 -11.34
C LEU A 20 -1.71 0.52 -12.52
N ARG A 21 -2.91 1.08 -12.58
CA ARG A 21 -3.33 1.97 -13.68
C ARG A 21 -3.19 3.44 -13.33
N GLU A 22 -2.85 3.73 -12.08
CA GLU A 22 -2.68 5.08 -11.60
C GLU A 22 -1.25 5.29 -11.14
N GLU A 23 -0.86 6.55 -11.01
CA GLU A 23 0.47 6.85 -10.51
C GLU A 23 0.59 6.44 -9.05
N VAL A 24 1.63 5.69 -8.75
CA VAL A 24 1.94 5.23 -7.40
C VAL A 24 3.07 6.11 -6.86
N LEU A 25 2.82 6.73 -5.72
CA LEU A 25 3.81 7.59 -5.07
C LEU A 25 4.78 6.79 -4.22
N ASP A 26 4.30 5.74 -3.57
CA ASP A 26 5.12 4.94 -2.67
C ASP A 26 4.50 3.57 -2.44
N LEU A 27 5.33 2.61 -2.06
CA LEU A 27 4.94 1.25 -1.71
C LEU A 27 5.66 0.86 -0.43
N SER A 28 4.96 0.16 0.46
CA SER A 28 5.57 -0.34 1.68
C SER A 28 4.92 -1.65 2.09
N ALA A 29 5.72 -2.64 2.43
CA ALA A 29 5.22 -3.94 2.83
C ALA A 29 5.77 -4.30 4.22
N ALA A 30 4.93 -4.93 5.03
CA ALA A 30 5.33 -5.45 6.33
C ALA A 30 4.35 -6.56 6.74
N GLY A 31 4.87 -7.65 7.27
CA GLY A 31 4.05 -8.78 7.65
C GLY A 31 3.28 -9.32 6.45
N ARG A 32 1.95 -9.33 6.54
CA ARG A 32 1.06 -9.83 5.48
C ARG A 32 0.40 -8.70 4.70
N TYR A 33 0.89 -7.48 4.82
CA TYR A 33 0.23 -6.31 4.28
C TYR A 33 1.14 -5.55 3.33
N LEU A 34 0.52 -4.96 2.32
CA LEU A 34 1.19 -4.09 1.36
C LEU A 34 0.40 -2.81 1.24
N ALA A 35 1.03 -1.68 1.52
CA ALA A 35 0.42 -0.38 1.33
C ALA A 35 0.86 0.21 0.00
N VAL A 36 -0.11 0.68 -0.77
CA VAL A 36 0.11 1.38 -2.03
C VAL A 36 -0.41 2.79 -1.87
N LEU A 37 0.48 3.76 -1.95
CA LEU A 37 0.10 5.17 -1.87
C LEU A 37 -0.09 5.71 -3.27
N TYR A 38 -1.32 6.08 -3.60
CA TYR A 38 -1.66 6.79 -4.83
C TYR A 38 -1.65 8.30 -4.58
N THR A 39 -1.98 9.09 -5.59
CA THR A 39 -1.96 10.55 -5.47
C THR A 39 -3.05 11.09 -4.54
N ASP A 40 -4.16 10.37 -4.41
CA ASP A 40 -5.34 10.84 -3.65
C ASP A 40 -5.79 9.88 -2.56
N ARG A 41 -5.18 8.70 -2.46
CA ARG A 41 -5.59 7.71 -1.47
C ARG A 41 -4.45 6.73 -1.16
N CYS A 42 -4.60 6.02 -0.07
CA CYS A 42 -3.73 4.91 0.30
C CYS A 42 -4.58 3.65 0.44
N VAL A 43 -4.16 2.57 -0.19
CA VAL A 43 -4.87 1.28 -0.13
C VAL A 43 -3.94 0.24 0.47
N ILE A 44 -4.45 -0.50 1.46
CA ILE A 44 -3.70 -1.59 2.07
C ILE A 44 -4.27 -2.90 1.53
N TYR A 45 -3.38 -3.72 0.99
CA TYR A 45 -3.74 -5.01 0.41
C TYR A 45 -3.21 -6.15 1.28
N SER A 46 -3.89 -7.29 1.22
CA SER A 46 -3.41 -8.53 1.80
C SER A 46 -2.27 -9.11 0.95
N SER A 47 -1.66 -10.19 1.42
CA SER A 47 -0.60 -10.87 0.64
C SER A 47 -1.12 -11.43 -0.69
N ALA A 48 -2.42 -11.68 -0.81
CA ALA A 48 -3.03 -12.10 -2.07
C ALA A 48 -3.44 -10.91 -2.94
N LEU A 49 -3.07 -9.68 -2.55
CA LEU A 49 -3.39 -8.42 -3.23
C LEU A 49 -4.90 -8.17 -3.32
N GLN A 50 -5.61 -8.59 -2.30
CA GLN A 50 -7.00 -8.22 -2.11
C GLN A 50 -7.07 -7.03 -1.17
N GLU A 51 -7.94 -6.09 -1.45
CA GLU A 51 -8.04 -4.89 -0.63
C GLU A 51 -8.45 -5.24 0.80
N TYR A 52 -7.65 -4.76 1.76
CA TYR A 52 -7.91 -4.93 3.18
C TYR A 52 -8.50 -3.67 3.78
N ALA A 53 -7.96 -2.51 3.44
CA ALA A 53 -8.42 -1.22 3.93
C ALA A 53 -8.00 -0.12 2.97
N SER A 54 -8.68 1.02 3.02
CA SER A 54 -8.30 2.17 2.21
C SER A 54 -8.59 3.46 2.98
N LEU A 55 -7.81 4.48 2.67
CA LEU A 55 -7.97 5.82 3.24
C LEU A 55 -7.91 6.83 2.10
N VAL A 56 -8.96 7.64 1.97
CA VAL A 56 -9.00 8.72 1.00
C VAL A 56 -8.56 10.03 1.67
N GLY A 57 -8.36 11.07 0.87
CA GLY A 57 -7.98 12.37 1.40
C GLY A 57 -6.53 12.43 1.84
N THR A 58 -5.66 11.71 1.14
CA THR A 58 -4.23 11.68 1.43
C THR A 58 -3.45 12.73 0.65
N ASP A 59 -4.09 13.78 0.21
CA ASP A 59 -3.42 14.88 -0.49
C ASP A 59 -2.30 15.44 0.40
N GLY A 60 -1.11 15.61 -0.15
CA GLY A 60 0.04 16.07 0.59
C GLY A 60 0.85 14.95 1.25
N ILE A 61 0.33 13.74 1.31
CA ILE A 61 1.08 12.58 1.79
C ILE A 61 1.99 12.10 0.66
N ARG A 62 3.25 11.85 0.98
CA ARG A 62 4.28 11.51 -0.01
C ARG A 62 4.90 10.14 0.20
N ALA A 63 4.79 9.60 1.40
CA ALA A 63 5.37 8.31 1.72
C ALA A 63 4.46 7.55 2.66
N VAL A 64 4.56 6.23 2.63
CA VAL A 64 3.80 5.34 3.51
C VAL A 64 4.76 4.30 4.10
N LEU A 65 4.54 3.96 5.36
CA LEU A 65 5.28 2.90 6.03
C LEU A 65 4.26 1.92 6.60
N GLN A 66 4.17 0.75 5.97
CA GLN A 66 3.29 -0.31 6.42
C GLN A 66 3.86 -0.98 7.65
N ARG A 67 2.98 -1.30 8.60
CA ARG A 67 3.36 -2.02 9.82
C ARG A 67 2.77 -3.42 9.79
N ALA A 68 3.42 -4.32 10.52
CA ALA A 68 3.04 -5.73 10.51
C ALA A 68 1.67 -6.01 11.14
N ASP A 69 1.15 -5.08 11.93
CA ASP A 69 -0.16 -5.20 12.58
C ASP A 69 -1.33 -4.74 11.69
N GLY A 70 -1.05 -4.33 10.46
CA GLY A 70 -2.06 -3.85 9.52
C GLY A 70 -2.22 -2.33 9.51
N SER A 71 -1.63 -1.62 10.45
CA SER A 71 -1.65 -0.16 10.44
C SER A 71 -0.58 0.39 9.51
N ALA A 72 -0.70 1.65 9.13
CA ALA A 72 0.25 2.30 8.25
C ALA A 72 0.51 3.73 8.72
N LEU A 73 1.79 4.11 8.66
CA LEU A 73 2.19 5.48 8.95
C LEU A 73 2.28 6.25 7.65
N LEU A 74 1.57 7.35 7.56
CA LEU A 74 1.50 8.20 6.37
C LEU A 74 2.30 9.47 6.62
N LEU A 75 3.25 9.75 5.75
CA LEU A 75 4.19 10.85 5.93
C LEU A 75 3.98 11.93 4.89
N GLY A 76 3.72 13.15 5.34
CA GLY A 76 3.65 14.32 4.49
C GLY A 76 4.81 15.27 4.78
N ALA A 77 4.79 16.43 4.13
CA ALA A 77 5.85 17.42 4.28
C ALA A 77 5.90 18.01 5.71
N GLU A 78 4.74 18.16 6.34
CA GLU A 78 4.63 18.79 7.65
C GLU A 78 3.87 17.97 8.69
N GLU A 79 3.40 16.78 8.31
CA GLU A 79 2.62 15.96 9.22
C GLU A 79 2.90 14.49 9.04
N ALA A 80 2.58 13.73 10.07
CA ALA A 80 2.54 12.27 10.02
C ALA A 80 1.21 11.82 10.59
N ARG A 81 0.57 10.84 9.95
CA ARG A 81 -0.69 10.25 10.40
C ARG A 81 -0.55 8.75 10.55
N LEU A 82 -1.14 8.21 11.59
CA LEU A 82 -1.23 6.77 11.75
C LEU A 82 -2.62 6.30 11.33
N PHE A 83 -2.68 5.46 10.31
CA PHE A 83 -3.93 4.86 9.85
C PHE A 83 -4.08 3.48 10.47
N VAL A 84 -5.08 3.32 11.31
CA VAL A 84 -5.41 2.04 11.96
C VAL A 84 -6.75 1.58 11.41
N PRO A 85 -6.74 0.61 10.50
CA PRO A 85 -7.98 0.09 9.89
C PRO A 85 -8.91 -0.58 10.87
#